data_9ab74c7af723750d19c5289c94cbd2a8
#
_entry.id   9ab74c7af723750d19c5289c94cbd2a8
#
_cell.length_a   1.000
_cell.length_b   1.000
_cell.length_c   1.000
_cell.angle_alpha   90.00
_cell.angle_beta   90.00
_cell.angle_gamma   90.00
#
_symmetry.space_group_name_H-M   'P 1'
#
loop_
_entity.id
_entity.type
_entity.pdbx_description
1 polymer ?
#
loop_
_entity_poly.entity_id
_entity_poly.type
_entity_poly.pdbx_seq_one_letter_code
_entity_poly.pdbx_strand_id
1 'polypeptide(L)'
;MSPTRAYTWFASVGSFLQGTVTLFTSLIPHMIPSHSGLHIATGLIGFATLRFGGSVGPRRFALWFGLFYVTLAIIGPLSGHPLGLNLIPGDHYLHAVLGGLGLLAVAVEYIRARAA
;
A
#
# COMPACT_ATOMS: atom_id res chain seq x y z
N MET A 1 -18.65 -2.25 -6.86
CA MET A 1 -17.58 -1.67 -6.01
C MET A 1 -16.71 -0.75 -6.87
N SER A 2 -16.37 0.44 -6.39
CA SER A 2 -15.49 1.33 -7.15
C SER A 2 -14.05 0.79 -7.19
N PRO A 3 -13.25 1.12 -8.23
CA PRO A 3 -11.85 0.70 -8.33
C PRO A 3 -11.02 1.06 -7.10
N THR A 4 -11.17 2.28 -6.57
CA THR A 4 -10.43 2.70 -5.38
C THR A 4 -10.86 1.96 -4.13
N ARG A 5 -12.13 1.60 -3.99
CA ARG A 5 -12.61 0.78 -2.88
C ARG A 5 -12.09 -0.66 -2.97
N ALA A 6 -12.08 -1.25 -4.17
CA ALA A 6 -11.49 -2.56 -4.40
C ALA A 6 -10.00 -2.58 -4.07
N TYR A 7 -9.27 -1.57 -4.52
CA TYR A 7 -7.85 -1.41 -4.18
C TYR A 7 -7.65 -1.29 -2.66
N THR A 8 -8.45 -0.45 -1.99
CA THR A 8 -8.32 -0.24 -0.54
C THR A 8 -8.53 -1.55 0.23
N TRP A 9 -9.51 -2.38 -0.15
CA TRP A 9 -9.70 -3.72 0.41
C TRP A 9 -8.47 -4.61 0.18
N PHE A 10 -8.02 -4.70 -1.06
CA PHE A 10 -6.86 -5.50 -1.44
C PHE A 10 -5.60 -5.08 -0.66
N ALA A 11 -5.27 -3.79 -0.67
CA ALA A 11 -4.10 -3.25 0.00
C ALA A 11 -4.19 -3.42 1.53
N SER A 12 -5.38 -3.22 2.11
CA SER A 12 -5.58 -3.33 3.56
C SER A 12 -5.42 -4.77 4.04
N VAL A 13 -6.10 -5.71 3.41
CA VAL A 13 -6.01 -7.13 3.78
C VAL A 13 -4.61 -7.67 3.53
N GLY A 14 -4.05 -7.42 2.36
CA GLY A 14 -2.72 -7.90 2.00
C GLY A 14 -1.63 -7.35 2.91
N SER A 15 -1.62 -6.04 3.14
CA SER A 15 -0.62 -5.41 4.01
C SER A 15 -0.77 -5.84 5.47
N PHE A 16 -1.99 -5.90 5.98
CA PHE A 16 -2.22 -6.33 7.35
C PHE A 16 -1.77 -7.77 7.59
N LEU A 17 -2.12 -8.69 6.69
CA LEU A 17 -1.71 -10.09 6.78
C LEU A 17 -0.19 -10.24 6.65
N GLN A 18 0.41 -9.60 5.65
CA GLN A 18 1.85 -9.65 5.45
C GLN A 18 2.60 -9.11 6.67
N GLY A 19 2.23 -7.95 7.17
CA GLY A 19 2.86 -7.32 8.32
C GLY A 19 2.70 -8.16 9.60
N THR A 20 1.53 -8.73 9.84
CA THR A 20 1.26 -9.57 11.01
C THR A 20 2.06 -10.87 10.95
N VAL A 21 2.03 -11.57 9.81
CA VAL A 21 2.78 -12.82 9.64
C VAL A 21 4.27 -12.59 9.79
N THR A 22 4.82 -11.53 9.19
CA THR A 22 6.26 -11.27 9.24
C THR A 22 6.73 -10.71 10.59
N LEU A 23 5.84 -10.07 11.35
CA LEU A 23 6.17 -9.60 12.69
C LEU A 23 6.30 -10.77 13.69
N PHE A 24 5.45 -11.79 13.55
CA PHE A 24 5.39 -12.91 14.52
C PHE A 24 6.07 -14.18 14.02
N THR A 25 6.60 -14.21 12.82
CA THR A 25 7.30 -15.37 12.25
C THR A 25 8.56 -14.93 11.52
N SER A 26 9.47 -15.86 11.26
CA SER A 26 10.66 -15.67 10.42
C SER A 26 10.45 -16.12 8.97
N LEU A 27 9.19 -16.16 8.50
CA LEU A 27 8.84 -16.65 7.16
C LEU A 27 9.53 -15.83 6.05
N ILE A 28 9.70 -14.54 6.27
CA ILE A 28 10.44 -13.64 5.38
C ILE A 28 11.57 -13.00 6.20
N PRO A 29 12.79 -13.59 6.20
CA PRO A 29 13.85 -13.25 7.17
C PRO A 29 14.34 -11.79 7.12
N HIS A 30 14.28 -11.12 5.97
CA HIS A 30 14.74 -9.72 5.85
C HIS A 30 13.73 -8.70 6.38
N MET A 31 12.48 -9.13 6.64
CA MET A 31 11.44 -8.26 7.19
C MET A 31 11.73 -7.98 8.66
N ILE A 32 12.17 -6.75 8.94
CA ILE A 32 12.38 -6.27 10.30
C ILE A 32 11.09 -5.65 10.90
N PRO A 33 10.97 -5.50 12.24
CA PRO A 33 9.75 -5.01 12.88
C PRO A 33 9.22 -3.67 12.33
N SER A 34 10.09 -2.73 11.97
CA SER A 34 9.67 -1.45 11.39
C SER A 34 8.97 -1.63 10.04
N HIS A 35 9.45 -2.52 9.19
CA HIS A 35 8.83 -2.83 7.90
C HIS A 35 7.50 -3.56 8.09
N SER A 36 7.46 -4.58 8.94
CA SER A 36 6.22 -5.27 9.30
C SER A 36 5.19 -4.31 9.91
N GLY A 37 5.63 -3.41 10.80
CA GLY A 37 4.79 -2.38 11.41
C GLY A 37 4.20 -1.41 10.39
N LEU A 38 4.96 -1.02 9.37
CA LEU A 38 4.47 -0.18 8.27
C LEU A 38 3.31 -0.88 7.53
N HIS A 39 3.44 -2.16 7.23
CA HIS A 39 2.39 -2.92 6.56
C HIS A 39 1.15 -3.09 7.44
N ILE A 40 1.31 -3.35 8.73
CA ILE A 40 0.19 -3.40 9.68
C ILE A 40 -0.52 -2.03 9.73
N ALA A 41 0.22 -0.94 9.86
CA ALA A 41 -0.34 0.41 9.87
C ALA A 41 -1.10 0.73 8.57
N THR A 42 -0.53 0.39 7.42
CA THR A 42 -1.21 0.53 6.12
C THR A 42 -2.55 -0.20 6.12
N GLY A 43 -2.56 -1.44 6.57
CA GLY A 43 -3.77 -2.25 6.64
C GLY A 43 -4.83 -1.63 7.55
N LEU A 44 -4.45 -1.23 8.76
CA LEU A 44 -5.37 -0.61 9.73
C LEU A 44 -5.93 0.72 9.24
N ILE A 45 -5.12 1.58 8.63
CA ILE A 45 -5.58 2.84 8.05
C ILE A 45 -6.56 2.57 6.92
N GLY A 46 -6.29 1.58 6.07
CA GLY A 46 -7.19 1.20 4.99
C GLY A 46 -8.53 0.69 5.52
N PHE A 47 -8.54 -0.17 6.53
CA PHE A 47 -9.78 -0.63 7.17
C PHE A 47 -10.57 0.52 7.81
N ALA A 48 -9.89 1.43 8.50
CA ALA A 48 -10.54 2.62 9.07
C ALA A 48 -11.15 3.50 7.96
N THR A 49 -10.43 3.66 6.86
CA THR A 49 -10.90 4.41 5.70
C THR A 49 -12.15 3.77 5.08
N LEU A 50 -12.17 2.44 4.94
CA LEU A 50 -13.33 1.70 4.44
C LEU A 50 -14.54 1.82 5.35
N ARG A 51 -14.31 1.85 6.66
CA ARG A 51 -15.40 1.90 7.65
C ARG A 51 -15.96 3.30 7.87
N PHE A 52 -15.08 4.31 7.91
CA PHE A 52 -15.43 5.65 8.34
C PHE A 52 -15.25 6.73 7.26
N GLY A 53 -14.54 6.43 6.17
CA GLY A 53 -14.15 7.43 5.17
C GLY A 53 -15.22 7.77 4.12
N GLY A 54 -16.37 7.12 4.16
CA GLY A 54 -17.43 7.34 3.16
C GLY A 54 -16.98 7.01 1.74
N SER A 55 -17.53 7.69 0.76
CA SER A 55 -17.18 7.49 -0.66
C SER A 55 -15.84 8.10 -1.06
N VAL A 56 -15.40 9.11 -0.35
CA VAL A 56 -14.14 9.84 -0.64
C VAL A 56 -12.93 9.16 -0.02
N GLY A 57 -13.12 8.47 1.10
CA GLY A 57 -12.03 7.82 1.84
C GLY A 57 -11.18 6.88 1.00
N PRO A 58 -11.76 5.87 0.33
CA PRO A 58 -10.99 4.93 -0.50
C PRO A 58 -10.18 5.61 -1.61
N ARG A 59 -10.72 6.67 -2.22
CA ARG A 59 -10.01 7.45 -3.24
C ARG A 59 -8.77 8.15 -2.65
N ARG A 60 -8.93 8.79 -1.48
CA ARG A 60 -7.81 9.42 -0.77
C ARG A 60 -6.76 8.40 -0.33
N PHE A 61 -7.19 7.27 0.19
CA PHE A 61 -6.29 6.18 0.56
C PHE A 61 -5.50 5.69 -0.67
N ALA A 62 -6.17 5.34 -1.77
CA ALA A 62 -5.53 4.86 -2.98
C ALA A 62 -4.53 5.88 -3.55
N LEU A 63 -4.86 7.17 -3.52
CA LEU A 63 -3.96 8.23 -3.98
C LEU A 63 -2.72 8.34 -3.09
N TRP A 64 -2.89 8.54 -1.79
CA TRP A 64 -1.76 8.82 -0.90
C TRP A 64 -0.89 7.58 -0.66
N PHE A 65 -1.46 6.41 -0.46
CA PHE A 65 -0.69 5.18 -0.34
C PHE A 65 -0.11 4.73 -1.67
N GLY A 66 -0.80 4.99 -2.78
CA GLY A 66 -0.24 4.80 -4.11
C GLY A 66 1.03 5.62 -4.33
N LEU A 67 0.98 6.91 -4.03
CA LEU A 67 2.13 7.81 -4.10
C LEU A 67 3.25 7.39 -3.15
N PHE A 68 2.91 7.04 -1.92
CA PHE A 68 3.87 6.61 -0.91
C PHE A 68 4.65 5.36 -1.35
N TYR A 69 3.96 4.31 -1.81
CA TYR A 69 4.62 3.08 -2.22
C TYR A 69 5.39 3.21 -3.53
N VAL A 70 4.90 3.99 -4.50
CA VAL A 70 5.68 4.31 -5.71
C VAL A 70 6.95 5.09 -5.34
N THR A 71 6.85 6.04 -4.42
CA THR A 71 8.02 6.77 -3.91
C THR A 71 9.03 5.82 -3.26
N LEU A 72 8.59 4.88 -2.43
CA LEU A 72 9.47 3.86 -1.86
C LEU A 72 10.13 2.99 -2.93
N ALA A 73 9.39 2.64 -3.99
CA ALA A 73 9.92 1.85 -5.10
C ALA A 73 11.02 2.59 -5.87
N ILE A 74 10.96 3.91 -5.93
CA ILE A 74 11.98 4.76 -6.58
C ILE A 74 13.16 5.01 -5.63
N ILE A 75 12.89 5.41 -4.40
CA ILE A 75 13.94 5.78 -3.42
C ILE A 75 14.68 4.55 -2.91
N GLY A 76 14.01 3.41 -2.76
CA GLY A 76 14.59 2.19 -2.20
C GLY A 76 15.90 1.78 -2.89
N PRO A 77 15.94 1.61 -4.22
CA PRO A 77 17.16 1.27 -4.94
C PRO A 77 18.26 2.33 -4.83
N LEU A 78 17.90 3.59 -4.61
CA LEU A 78 18.83 4.72 -4.58
C LEU A 78 19.45 4.96 -3.21
N SER A 79 18.73 4.64 -2.11
CA SER A 79 19.14 5.01 -0.75
C SER A 79 19.43 3.83 0.17
N GLY A 80 19.27 2.59 -0.30
CA GLY A 80 19.51 1.37 0.47
C GLY A 80 18.44 1.07 1.52
N HIS A 81 18.35 1.86 2.57
CA HIS A 81 17.44 1.59 3.70
C HIS A 81 16.55 2.80 4.05
N PRO A 82 15.67 3.26 3.12
CA PRO A 82 14.79 4.40 3.42
C PRO A 82 13.89 4.07 4.62
N LEU A 83 13.73 5.02 5.51
CA LEU A 83 12.94 4.88 6.74
C LEU A 83 13.36 3.69 7.63
N GLY A 84 14.58 3.17 7.48
CA GLY A 84 15.05 2.01 8.23
C GLY A 84 14.33 0.71 7.92
N LEU A 85 13.76 0.56 6.72
CA LEU A 85 12.89 -0.58 6.38
C LEU A 85 13.64 -1.84 5.93
N ASN A 86 14.93 -1.76 5.71
CA ASN A 86 15.75 -2.90 5.23
C ASN A 86 15.18 -3.53 3.94
N LEU A 87 15.02 -2.71 2.90
CA LEU A 87 14.42 -3.14 1.64
C LEU A 87 15.40 -3.95 0.79
N ILE A 88 14.89 -4.99 0.15
CA ILE A 88 15.59 -5.78 -0.86
C ILE A 88 14.96 -5.56 -2.25
N PRO A 89 15.60 -5.97 -3.37
CA PRO A 89 15.07 -5.76 -4.72
C PRO A 89 13.63 -6.25 -4.90
N GLY A 90 13.23 -7.37 -4.29
CA GLY A 90 11.85 -7.87 -4.33
C GLY A 90 10.84 -6.90 -3.74
N ASP A 91 11.21 -6.19 -2.68
CA ASP A 91 10.35 -5.18 -2.05
C ASP A 91 10.11 -3.99 -2.99
N HIS A 92 11.12 -3.60 -3.78
CA HIS A 92 10.97 -2.50 -4.72
C HIS A 92 9.92 -2.81 -5.79
N TYR A 93 9.92 -4.03 -6.33
CA TYR A 93 8.90 -4.48 -7.28
C TYR A 93 7.52 -4.54 -6.63
N LEU A 94 7.43 -5.09 -5.43
CA LEU A 94 6.17 -5.18 -4.69
C LEU A 94 5.59 -3.79 -4.40
N HIS A 95 6.42 -2.85 -3.96
CA HIS A 95 6.00 -1.47 -3.71
C HIS A 95 5.59 -0.75 -5.00
N ALA A 96 6.28 -0.99 -6.12
CA ALA A 96 5.90 -0.45 -7.42
C ALA A 96 4.52 -0.95 -7.86
N VAL A 97 4.25 -2.25 -7.71
CA VAL A 97 2.95 -2.84 -8.06
C VAL A 97 1.86 -2.33 -7.12
N LEU A 98 2.09 -2.37 -5.81
CA LEU A 98 1.12 -1.91 -4.83
C LEU A 98 0.78 -0.43 -5.01
N GLY A 99 1.78 0.41 -5.16
CA GLY A 99 1.60 1.83 -5.41
C GLY A 99 0.98 2.13 -6.76
N GLY A 100 1.47 1.48 -7.82
CA GLY A 100 0.97 1.64 -9.19
C GLY A 100 -0.49 1.26 -9.33
N LEU A 101 -0.94 0.17 -8.69
CA LEU A 101 -2.35 -0.22 -8.68
C LEU A 101 -3.24 0.80 -7.98
N GLY A 102 -2.76 1.42 -6.91
CA GLY A 102 -3.49 2.50 -6.24
C GLY A 102 -3.71 3.70 -7.14
N LEU A 103 -2.65 4.16 -7.81
CA LEU A 103 -2.72 5.28 -8.75
C LEU A 103 -3.58 4.94 -9.97
N LEU A 104 -3.48 3.72 -10.48
CA LEU A 104 -4.32 3.24 -11.58
C LEU A 104 -5.79 3.23 -11.20
N ALA A 105 -6.12 2.77 -10.00
CA ALA A 105 -7.50 2.77 -9.50
C ALA A 105 -8.09 4.18 -9.46
N VAL A 106 -7.30 5.17 -9.00
CA VAL A 106 -7.70 6.59 -9.00
C VAL A 106 -7.92 7.09 -10.42
N ALA A 107 -6.99 6.81 -11.34
CA ALA A 107 -7.07 7.24 -12.73
C ALA A 107 -8.31 6.67 -13.45
N VAL A 108 -8.57 5.37 -13.28
CA VAL A 108 -9.74 4.70 -13.87
C VAL A 108 -11.04 5.31 -13.36
N GLU A 109 -11.12 5.57 -12.07
CA GLU A 109 -12.31 6.17 -11.45
C GLU A 109 -12.55 7.60 -11.97
N TYR A 110 -11.48 8.38 -12.11
CA TYR A 110 -11.54 9.72 -12.66
C TYR A 110 -12.00 9.75 -14.12
N ILE A 111 -11.45 8.85 -14.95
CA ILE A 111 -11.84 8.74 -16.38
C ILE A 111 -13.30 8.34 -16.50
N ARG A 112 -13.75 7.36 -15.71
CA ARG A 112 -15.15 6.94 -15.72
C ARG A 112 -16.11 8.04 -15.30
N ALA A 113 -15.74 8.85 -14.31
CA ALA A 113 -16.56 9.97 -13.85
C ALA A 113 -16.71 11.06 -14.93
N ARG A 114 -15.69 11.25 -15.78
CA ARG A 114 -15.76 12.22 -16.89
C ARG A 114 -16.52 11.71 -18.10
N ALA A 115 -16.59 10.41 -18.30
CA ALA A 115 -17.29 9.79 -19.42
C ALA A 115 -18.79 9.58 -19.16
N ALA A 116 -19.23 9.75 -17.94
CA ALA A 116 -20.63 9.56 -17.51
C ALA A 116 -21.54 10.75 -17.81
#